data_7b47dcd9e5190b22b406ef5b7ca82896
#
_entry.id   7b47dcd9e5190b22b406ef5b7ca82896
#
_cell.length_a   1.000
_cell.length_b   1.000
_cell.length_c   1.000
_cell.angle_alpha   90.00
_cell.angle_beta   90.00
_cell.angle_gamma   90.00
#
_symmetry.space_group_name_H-M   'P 1'
#
loop_
_entity.id
_entity.type
_entity.pdbx_description
1 polymer ?
#
loop_
_entity_poly.entity_id
_entity_poly.type
_entity_poly.pdbx_seq_one_letter_code
_entity_poly.pdbx_strand_id
1 'polypeptide(L)'
;MNYQEVKRNQFESDIAYDKRKGYALQYMLPRMEVNDKAVPAKMRNAVDVSADVMSDIEGFWRGILNSHTDLLNMDYFSIYNAVEQDKSKLKYYIPDSFFYAFIDEWLTHPKRSTAVDDKQLYKYLFAGVKTTEVVARKVGDCFFDSDFNKIGVEDFIELCREEGEVVVKASISSYGGHAVKFWDAKEENPEQLLAYINKPPYFYTQPYGTEYVIEKVVKQHPEMARFN
;
A
#
# COMPACT_ATOMS: atom_id res chain seq x y z
N MET A 1 13.16 16.75 15.85
CA MET A 1 13.07 15.73 16.93
C MET A 1 14.44 15.11 17.15
N ASN A 2 14.92 15.08 18.39
CA ASN A 2 16.23 14.47 18.67
C ASN A 2 16.01 13.00 19.08
N TYR A 3 16.01 12.09 18.10
CA TYR A 3 15.73 10.67 18.29
C TYR A 3 16.86 9.88 18.99
N GLN A 4 17.87 10.57 19.50
CA GLN A 4 18.91 9.94 20.32
C GLN A 4 18.38 9.44 21.68
N GLU A 5 17.16 9.83 22.06
CA GLU A 5 16.53 9.47 23.34
C GLU A 5 15.44 8.38 23.23
N VAL A 6 15.62 7.36 22.41
CA VAL A 6 14.78 6.17 22.55
C VAL A 6 15.08 5.56 23.91
N LYS A 7 14.22 5.82 24.92
CA LYS A 7 14.43 5.34 26.27
C LYS A 7 14.43 3.82 26.31
N ARG A 8 15.42 3.27 26.99
CA ARG A 8 15.53 1.84 27.21
C ARG A 8 14.45 1.38 28.20
N ASN A 9 13.77 0.28 27.87
CA ASN A 9 12.87 -0.37 28.82
C ASN A 9 13.71 -1.04 29.94
N GLN A 10 13.27 -0.93 31.19
CA GLN A 10 14.00 -1.40 32.36
C GLN A 10 14.40 -2.89 32.31
N PHE A 11 13.68 -3.70 31.54
CA PHE A 11 13.93 -5.15 31.38
C PHE A 11 14.44 -5.52 30.00
N GLU A 12 14.80 -4.55 29.17
CA GLU A 12 15.23 -4.80 27.80
C GLU A 12 16.73 -5.09 27.76
N SER A 13 17.12 -6.17 27.08
CA SER A 13 18.53 -6.46 26.81
C SER A 13 19.14 -5.42 25.87
N ASP A 14 20.47 -5.24 25.92
CA ASP A 14 21.18 -4.31 25.02
C ASP A 14 20.90 -4.63 23.55
N ILE A 15 20.93 -5.90 23.19
CA ILE A 15 20.66 -6.37 21.82
C ILE A 15 19.22 -6.04 21.39
N ALA A 16 18.24 -6.22 22.26
CA ALA A 16 16.84 -5.89 21.95
C ALA A 16 16.65 -4.39 21.78
N TYR A 17 17.26 -3.58 22.66
CA TYR A 17 17.24 -2.12 22.57
C TYR A 17 17.87 -1.61 21.27
N ASP A 18 19.07 -2.11 20.93
CA ASP A 18 19.77 -1.67 19.72
C ASP A 18 19.00 -2.06 18.45
N LYS A 19 18.41 -3.26 18.43
CA LYS A 19 17.55 -3.70 17.31
C LYS A 19 16.32 -2.81 17.18
N ARG A 20 15.63 -2.49 18.27
CA ARG A 20 14.43 -1.65 18.26
C ARG A 20 14.76 -0.23 17.85
N LYS A 21 15.85 0.35 18.38
CA LYS A 21 16.35 1.67 18.00
C LYS A 21 16.75 1.72 16.51
N GLY A 22 17.49 0.72 16.05
CA GLY A 22 17.88 0.60 14.64
C GLY A 22 16.66 0.50 13.73
N TYR A 23 15.66 -0.29 14.10
CA TYR A 23 14.42 -0.43 13.35
C TYR A 23 13.64 0.90 13.28
N ALA A 24 13.49 1.60 14.40
CA ALA A 24 12.83 2.90 14.43
C ALA A 24 13.52 3.92 13.51
N LEU A 25 14.85 4.01 13.58
CA LEU A 25 15.64 4.93 12.76
C LEU A 25 15.62 4.58 11.27
N GLN A 26 15.66 3.30 10.94
CA GLN A 26 15.80 2.83 9.57
C GLN A 26 14.46 2.74 8.83
N TYR A 27 13.37 2.42 9.52
CA TYR A 27 12.09 2.12 8.88
C TYR A 27 10.95 3.05 9.30
N MET A 28 10.76 3.28 10.60
CA MET A 28 9.59 4.02 11.08
C MET A 28 9.68 5.52 10.75
N LEU A 29 10.80 6.14 11.04
CA LEU A 29 11.00 7.58 10.84
C LEU A 29 11.00 7.99 9.36
N PRO A 30 11.68 7.26 8.45
CA PRO A 30 11.58 7.57 7.01
C PRO A 30 10.16 7.46 6.48
N ARG A 31 9.36 6.50 6.95
CA ARG A 31 7.94 6.38 6.57
C ARG A 31 7.11 7.56 7.06
N MET A 32 7.33 7.99 8.30
CA MET A 32 6.68 9.17 8.86
C MET A 32 7.01 10.42 8.03
N GLU A 33 8.29 10.64 7.74
CA GLU A 33 8.76 11.77 6.94
C GLU A 33 8.18 11.78 5.52
N VAL A 34 8.10 10.63 4.86
CA VAL A 34 7.50 10.52 3.52
C VAL A 34 6.02 10.89 3.54
N ASN A 35 5.27 10.42 4.53
CA ASN A 35 3.85 10.76 4.67
C ASN A 35 3.64 12.22 5.02
N ASP A 36 4.46 12.78 5.90
CA ASP A 36 4.39 14.19 6.27
C ASP A 36 4.72 15.13 5.10
N LYS A 37 5.66 14.75 4.23
CA LYS A 37 5.94 15.50 2.99
C LYS A 37 4.75 15.56 2.03
N ALA A 38 3.82 14.63 2.12
CA ALA A 38 2.60 14.64 1.31
C ALA A 38 1.49 15.55 1.87
N VAL A 39 1.59 15.99 3.13
CA VAL A 39 0.57 16.81 3.80
C VAL A 39 0.28 18.11 3.06
N PRO A 40 1.27 18.91 2.61
CA PRO A 40 0.99 20.17 1.90
C PRO A 40 0.10 20.00 0.67
N ALA A 41 0.25 18.90 -0.06
CA ALA A 41 -0.61 18.62 -1.21
C ALA A 41 -2.06 18.28 -0.80
N LYS A 42 -2.24 17.67 0.37
CA LYS A 42 -3.56 17.33 0.94
C LYS A 42 -4.26 18.55 1.56
N MET A 43 -3.52 19.61 1.91
CA MET A 43 -4.04 20.80 2.57
C MET A 43 -4.91 21.72 1.68
N ARG A 44 -5.05 21.46 0.37
CA ARG A 44 -5.82 22.32 -0.56
C ARG A 44 -7.26 22.56 -0.13
N ASN A 45 -7.87 21.58 0.52
CA ASN A 45 -9.25 21.63 0.99
C ASN A 45 -9.33 21.55 2.53
N ALA A 46 -8.23 21.82 3.22
CA ALA A 46 -8.19 21.78 4.68
C ALA A 46 -9.04 22.95 5.26
N VAL A 47 -9.63 22.70 6.40
CA VAL A 47 -10.40 23.68 7.18
C VAL A 47 -9.74 23.82 8.54
N ASP A 48 -9.46 25.05 8.95
CA ASP A 48 -8.82 25.33 10.23
C ASP A 48 -9.64 24.77 11.39
N VAL A 49 -8.96 24.11 12.32
CA VAL A 49 -9.56 23.60 13.55
C VAL A 49 -9.59 24.71 14.58
N SER A 50 -10.73 24.92 15.24
CA SER A 50 -10.83 25.92 16.30
C SER A 50 -9.95 25.55 17.50
N ALA A 51 -9.51 26.55 18.26
CA ALA A 51 -8.54 26.36 19.34
C ALA A 51 -9.05 25.42 20.45
N ASP A 52 -10.33 25.46 20.77
CA ASP A 52 -10.97 24.58 21.73
C ASP A 52 -11.01 23.12 21.27
N VAL A 53 -11.34 22.87 20.01
CA VAL A 53 -11.31 21.53 19.41
C VAL A 53 -9.88 21.02 19.32
N MET A 54 -8.92 21.86 18.93
CA MET A 54 -7.51 21.48 18.88
C MET A 54 -6.99 21.11 20.27
N SER A 55 -7.38 21.86 21.30
CA SER A 55 -7.03 21.54 22.70
C SER A 55 -7.60 20.20 23.16
N ASP A 56 -8.84 19.84 22.73
CA ASP A 56 -9.44 18.52 23.02
C ASP A 56 -8.66 17.38 22.31
N ILE A 57 -8.27 17.60 21.06
CA ILE A 57 -7.43 16.67 20.30
C ILE A 57 -6.08 16.45 20.99
N GLU A 58 -5.38 17.53 21.32
CA GLU A 58 -4.09 17.45 22.00
C GLU A 58 -4.20 16.78 23.37
N GLY A 59 -5.24 17.10 24.15
CA GLY A 59 -5.50 16.48 25.44
C GLY A 59 -5.73 14.98 25.33
N PHE A 60 -6.51 14.54 24.36
CA PHE A 60 -6.77 13.12 24.09
C PHE A 60 -5.48 12.37 23.72
N TRP A 61 -4.72 12.88 22.76
CA TRP A 61 -3.49 12.24 22.32
C TRP A 61 -2.37 12.30 23.36
N ARG A 62 -2.31 13.36 24.18
CA ARG A 62 -1.39 13.43 25.32
C ARG A 62 -1.69 12.32 26.33
N GLY A 63 -2.96 11.99 26.55
CA GLY A 63 -3.36 10.86 27.39
C GLY A 63 -2.88 9.50 26.87
N ILE A 64 -2.76 9.35 25.54
CA ILE A 64 -2.30 8.11 24.89
C ILE A 64 -0.77 8.06 24.80
N LEU A 65 -0.14 9.14 24.33
CA LEU A 65 1.27 9.19 23.97
C LEU A 65 2.18 9.77 25.08
N ASN A 66 1.60 10.20 26.20
CA ASN A 66 2.32 10.91 27.26
C ASN A 66 3.06 12.16 26.71
N SER A 67 4.40 12.15 26.80
CA SER A 67 5.25 13.26 26.33
C SER A 67 5.60 13.20 24.84
N HIS A 68 5.10 12.20 24.09
CA HIS A 68 5.46 11.96 22.69
C HIS A 68 4.44 12.47 21.68
N THR A 69 3.68 13.51 22.03
CA THR A 69 2.72 14.15 21.11
C THR A 69 3.38 14.84 19.92
N ASP A 70 4.66 15.10 19.99
CA ASP A 70 5.50 15.57 18.90
C ASP A 70 5.67 14.57 17.75
N LEU A 71 5.24 13.31 17.95
CA LEU A 71 5.11 12.29 16.89
C LEU A 71 3.90 12.52 15.98
N LEU A 72 2.96 13.39 16.37
CA LEU A 72 1.78 13.69 15.59
C LEU A 72 2.00 14.95 14.75
N ASN A 73 1.78 14.82 13.46
CA ASN A 73 1.64 16.00 12.62
C ASN A 73 0.20 16.51 12.73
N MET A 74 0.04 17.64 13.43
CA MET A 74 -1.27 18.22 13.74
C MET A 74 -1.99 18.80 12.51
N ASP A 75 -1.29 19.06 11.40
CA ASP A 75 -1.89 19.53 10.14
C ASP A 75 -2.91 18.57 9.57
N TYR A 76 -2.78 17.26 9.85
CA TYR A 76 -3.76 16.27 9.44
C TYR A 76 -5.18 16.55 9.95
N PHE A 77 -5.30 17.13 11.16
CA PHE A 77 -6.61 17.42 11.74
C PHE A 77 -7.36 18.51 10.99
N SER A 78 -6.68 19.42 10.32
CA SER A 78 -7.31 20.40 9.42
C SER A 78 -7.87 19.72 8.16
N ILE A 79 -7.21 18.65 7.67
CA ILE A 79 -7.71 17.84 6.56
C ILE A 79 -8.95 17.07 6.99
N TYR A 80 -8.92 16.43 8.14
CA TYR A 80 -10.05 15.67 8.68
C TYR A 80 -11.24 16.59 9.03
N ASN A 81 -10.97 17.82 9.51
CA ASN A 81 -11.99 18.80 9.81
C ASN A 81 -12.81 19.24 8.59
N ALA A 82 -12.25 19.11 7.39
CA ALA A 82 -12.97 19.42 6.15
C ALA A 82 -14.11 18.42 5.84
N VAL A 83 -14.01 17.19 6.35
CA VAL A 83 -14.96 16.10 6.03
C VAL A 83 -15.80 15.65 7.22
N GLU A 84 -15.27 15.71 8.45
CA GLU A 84 -16.01 15.32 9.66
C GLU A 84 -16.98 16.39 10.10
N GLN A 85 -18.26 16.02 10.19
CA GLN A 85 -19.33 16.93 10.63
C GLN A 85 -19.33 17.13 12.15
N ASP A 86 -19.11 16.06 12.90
CA ASP A 86 -19.06 16.06 14.35
C ASP A 86 -17.64 16.31 14.85
N LYS A 87 -17.34 17.56 15.20
CA LYS A 87 -16.01 17.99 15.60
C LYS A 87 -15.50 17.29 16.85
N SER A 88 -16.36 16.76 17.69
CA SER A 88 -15.97 15.98 18.88
C SER A 88 -15.29 14.64 18.54
N LYS A 89 -15.47 14.16 17.30
CA LYS A 89 -14.86 12.92 16.81
C LYS A 89 -13.46 13.12 16.25
N LEU A 90 -13.05 14.34 15.94
CA LEU A 90 -11.74 14.60 15.34
C LEU A 90 -10.59 14.01 16.16
N LYS A 91 -10.68 14.02 17.47
CA LYS A 91 -9.65 13.42 18.35
C LYS A 91 -9.42 11.93 18.15
N TYR A 92 -10.36 11.21 17.53
CA TYR A 92 -10.23 9.77 17.25
C TYR A 92 -9.59 9.49 15.89
N TYR A 93 -9.39 10.51 15.06
CA TYR A 93 -8.69 10.34 13.79
C TYR A 93 -7.19 10.18 14.04
N ILE A 94 -6.58 9.31 13.25
CA ILE A 94 -5.18 8.96 13.38
C ILE A 94 -4.44 9.57 12.18
N PRO A 95 -3.45 10.45 12.40
CA PRO A 95 -2.61 10.95 11.29
C PRO A 95 -1.96 9.83 10.50
N ASP A 96 -2.02 9.91 9.15
CA ASP A 96 -1.47 8.88 8.26
C ASP A 96 0.00 8.59 8.57
N SER A 97 0.80 9.63 8.83
CA SER A 97 2.22 9.46 9.16
C SER A 97 2.42 8.63 10.43
N PHE A 98 1.58 8.85 11.45
CA PHE A 98 1.62 8.08 12.68
C PHE A 98 1.10 6.66 12.46
N PHE A 99 0.00 6.50 11.69
CA PHE A 99 -0.55 5.19 11.39
C PHE A 99 0.47 4.30 10.68
N TYR A 100 1.02 4.74 9.57
CA TYR A 100 1.96 3.94 8.77
C TYR A 100 3.32 3.72 9.43
N ALA A 101 3.74 4.62 10.31
CA ALA A 101 5.01 4.47 11.02
C ALA A 101 4.94 3.56 12.25
N PHE A 102 3.80 3.54 12.95
CA PHE A 102 3.70 2.88 14.24
C PHE A 102 2.60 1.81 14.31
N ILE A 103 1.38 2.14 13.87
CA ILE A 103 0.23 1.24 14.02
C ILE A 103 0.25 0.13 12.98
N ASP A 104 0.47 0.49 11.72
CA ASP A 104 0.53 -0.48 10.63
C ASP A 104 1.63 -1.52 10.87
N GLU A 105 2.81 -1.10 11.28
CA GLU A 105 3.91 -2.00 11.63
C GLU A 105 3.58 -2.95 12.79
N TRP A 106 2.78 -2.50 13.74
CA TRP A 106 2.37 -3.32 14.85
C TRP A 106 1.26 -4.31 14.45
N LEU A 107 0.31 -3.89 13.63
CA LEU A 107 -0.79 -4.72 13.13
C LEU A 107 -0.33 -5.67 12.01
N THR A 108 0.48 -5.15 11.10
CA THR A 108 0.92 -5.83 9.88
C THR A 108 2.42 -6.11 9.96
N HIS A 109 2.81 -7.19 10.61
CA HIS A 109 4.23 -7.53 10.73
C HIS A 109 4.85 -7.73 9.33
N PRO A 110 5.85 -6.94 8.89
CA PRO A 110 6.35 -6.94 7.50
C PRO A 110 6.76 -8.32 7.00
N LYS A 111 7.36 -9.16 7.86
CA LYS A 111 7.75 -10.54 7.51
C LYS A 111 6.57 -11.48 7.30
N ARG A 112 5.38 -11.15 7.80
CA ARG A 112 4.17 -11.95 7.64
C ARG A 112 3.30 -11.44 6.50
N SER A 113 3.32 -10.13 6.25
CA SER A 113 2.50 -9.51 5.20
C SER A 113 3.00 -9.83 3.79
N THR A 114 4.28 -10.12 3.60
CA THR A 114 4.87 -10.41 2.29
C THR A 114 4.15 -11.54 1.55
N ALA A 115 3.75 -12.59 2.25
CA ALA A 115 3.02 -13.70 1.64
C ALA A 115 1.58 -13.30 1.24
N VAL A 116 0.98 -12.33 1.94
CA VAL A 116 -0.38 -11.83 1.66
C VAL A 116 -0.37 -10.70 0.63
N ASP A 117 0.79 -10.06 0.43
CA ASP A 117 0.95 -9.00 -0.58
C ASP A 117 1.09 -9.55 -2.00
N ASP A 118 1.47 -10.83 -2.15
CA ASP A 118 1.63 -11.45 -3.45
C ASP A 118 0.28 -11.80 -4.09
N LYS A 119 -0.11 -11.02 -5.10
CA LYS A 119 -1.38 -11.19 -5.84
C LYS A 119 -1.47 -12.52 -6.58
N GLN A 120 -0.36 -13.16 -6.89
CA GLN A 120 -0.36 -14.48 -7.51
C GLN A 120 -0.97 -15.55 -6.61
N LEU A 121 -0.89 -15.35 -5.28
CA LEU A 121 -1.36 -16.30 -4.27
C LEU A 121 -2.80 -16.06 -3.81
N TYR A 122 -3.45 -14.98 -4.23
CA TYR A 122 -4.78 -14.59 -3.72
C TYR A 122 -5.84 -15.67 -3.90
N LYS A 123 -5.84 -16.39 -5.03
CA LYS A 123 -6.75 -17.53 -5.28
C LYS A 123 -6.66 -18.59 -4.16
N TYR A 124 -5.48 -18.78 -3.61
CA TYR A 124 -5.20 -19.82 -2.60
C TYR A 124 -5.35 -19.28 -1.17
N LEU A 125 -4.87 -18.07 -0.93
CA LEU A 125 -4.91 -17.45 0.40
C LEU A 125 -6.34 -17.08 0.81
N PHE A 126 -7.16 -16.66 -0.13
CA PHE A 126 -8.53 -16.23 0.10
C PHE A 126 -9.55 -17.25 -0.39
N ALA A 127 -9.29 -18.54 -0.13
CA ALA A 127 -10.21 -19.62 -0.49
C ALA A 127 -11.63 -19.35 0.07
N GLY A 128 -12.64 -19.39 -0.80
CA GLY A 128 -14.03 -19.06 -0.44
C GLY A 128 -14.42 -17.59 -0.60
N VAL A 129 -13.47 -16.70 -0.90
CA VAL A 129 -13.75 -15.32 -1.31
C VAL A 129 -13.62 -15.21 -2.83
N LYS A 130 -14.59 -14.56 -3.47
CA LYS A 130 -14.53 -14.32 -4.92
C LYS A 130 -13.43 -13.28 -5.19
N THR A 131 -12.35 -13.73 -5.81
CA THR A 131 -11.25 -12.89 -6.31
C THR A 131 -11.38 -12.70 -7.82
N THR A 132 -10.56 -11.82 -8.41
CA THR A 132 -10.41 -11.72 -9.87
C THR A 132 -9.86 -13.03 -10.43
N GLU A 133 -10.36 -13.41 -11.63
CA GLU A 133 -9.89 -14.60 -12.31
C GLU A 133 -8.53 -14.32 -12.95
N VAL A 134 -7.56 -15.17 -12.65
CA VAL A 134 -6.23 -15.11 -13.23
C VAL A 134 -6.24 -15.81 -14.58
N VAL A 135 -5.72 -15.14 -15.60
CA VAL A 135 -5.53 -15.66 -16.97
C VAL A 135 -4.18 -16.33 -17.09
N ALA A 136 -3.13 -15.62 -16.70
CA ALA A 136 -1.75 -16.09 -16.77
C ALA A 136 -0.88 -15.39 -15.71
N ARG A 137 0.36 -15.88 -15.56
CA ARG A 137 1.35 -15.35 -14.63
C ARG A 137 2.73 -15.29 -15.27
N LYS A 138 3.53 -14.35 -14.79
CA LYS A 138 4.97 -14.29 -15.08
C LYS A 138 5.73 -14.24 -13.76
N VAL A 139 6.69 -15.14 -13.59
CA VAL A 139 7.58 -15.20 -12.42
C VAL A 139 9.02 -15.30 -12.93
N GLY A 140 9.81 -14.26 -12.70
CA GLY A 140 11.11 -14.14 -13.34
C GLY A 140 10.99 -14.22 -14.87
N ASP A 141 11.72 -15.15 -15.49
CA ASP A 141 11.70 -15.38 -16.93
C ASP A 141 10.73 -16.52 -17.36
N CYS A 142 9.93 -17.02 -16.43
CA CYS A 142 9.01 -18.13 -16.68
C CYS A 142 7.57 -17.63 -16.76
N PHE A 143 6.79 -18.27 -17.67
CA PHE A 143 5.37 -18.06 -17.84
C PHE A 143 4.58 -19.25 -17.31
N PHE A 144 3.39 -18.96 -16.78
CA PHE A 144 2.50 -19.97 -16.20
C PHE A 144 1.04 -19.64 -16.55
N ASP A 145 0.23 -20.69 -16.64
CA ASP A 145 -1.22 -20.55 -16.73
C ASP A 145 -1.87 -20.16 -15.38
N SER A 146 -3.19 -20.17 -15.33
CA SER A 146 -3.99 -19.88 -14.13
C SER A 146 -3.78 -20.87 -12.98
N ASP A 147 -3.25 -22.04 -13.21
CA ASP A 147 -3.05 -23.11 -12.23
C ASP A 147 -1.58 -23.39 -11.92
N PHE A 148 -0.69 -22.47 -12.30
CA PHE A 148 0.76 -22.56 -12.14
C PHE A 148 1.42 -23.69 -12.95
N ASN A 149 0.80 -24.18 -14.03
CA ASN A 149 1.51 -25.01 -14.98
C ASN A 149 2.42 -24.12 -15.84
N LYS A 150 3.69 -24.52 -15.96
CA LYS A 150 4.65 -23.78 -16.80
C LYS A 150 4.27 -23.92 -18.26
N ILE A 151 4.24 -22.78 -18.96
CA ILE A 151 3.88 -22.69 -20.39
C ILE A 151 4.95 -21.94 -21.19
N GLY A 152 4.87 -22.03 -22.52
CA GLY A 152 5.67 -21.22 -23.42
C GLY A 152 5.19 -19.77 -23.51
N VAL A 153 6.01 -18.90 -24.09
CA VAL A 153 5.63 -17.50 -24.30
C VAL A 153 4.49 -17.37 -25.33
N GLU A 154 4.45 -18.26 -26.31
CA GLU A 154 3.40 -18.32 -27.32
C GLU A 154 2.04 -18.67 -26.69
N ASP A 155 2.00 -19.70 -25.83
CA ASP A 155 0.79 -20.12 -25.12
C ASP A 155 0.33 -19.01 -24.14
N PHE A 156 1.26 -18.33 -23.47
CA PHE A 156 0.96 -17.18 -22.61
C PHE A 156 0.26 -16.07 -23.39
N ILE A 157 0.77 -15.73 -24.57
CA ILE A 157 0.17 -14.71 -25.43
C ILE A 157 -1.20 -15.16 -25.92
N GLU A 158 -1.36 -16.42 -26.28
CA GLU A 158 -2.63 -16.95 -26.78
C GLU A 158 -3.70 -16.91 -25.68
N LEU A 159 -3.40 -17.29 -24.44
CA LEU A 159 -4.31 -17.14 -23.31
C LEU A 159 -4.78 -15.68 -23.13
N CYS A 160 -3.86 -14.73 -23.24
CA CYS A 160 -4.22 -13.30 -23.14
C CYS A 160 -5.10 -12.85 -24.33
N ARG A 161 -4.85 -13.35 -25.55
CA ARG A 161 -5.64 -13.05 -26.74
C ARG A 161 -7.04 -13.64 -26.68
N GLU A 162 -7.17 -14.88 -26.23
CA GLU A 162 -8.46 -15.56 -26.07
C GLU A 162 -9.36 -14.81 -25.08
N GLU A 163 -8.78 -14.25 -24.02
CA GLU A 163 -9.54 -13.42 -23.09
C GLU A 163 -9.93 -12.06 -23.69
N GLY A 164 -9.11 -11.52 -24.58
CA GLY A 164 -9.31 -10.25 -25.29
C GLY A 164 -8.85 -9.04 -24.52
N GLU A 165 -9.50 -8.69 -23.40
CA GLU A 165 -9.12 -7.60 -22.50
C GLU A 165 -8.58 -8.14 -21.18
N VAL A 166 -7.38 -7.75 -20.79
CA VAL A 166 -6.76 -8.19 -19.53
C VAL A 166 -6.18 -7.02 -18.74
N VAL A 167 -6.10 -7.21 -17.42
CA VAL A 167 -5.39 -6.29 -16.50
C VAL A 167 -4.07 -6.94 -16.09
N VAL A 168 -2.98 -6.26 -16.36
CA VAL A 168 -1.62 -6.65 -15.99
C VAL A 168 -1.23 -5.90 -14.74
N LYS A 169 -0.86 -6.61 -13.69
CA LYS A 169 -0.47 -6.02 -12.40
C LYS A 169 0.85 -6.58 -11.94
N ALA A 170 1.72 -5.73 -11.39
CA ALA A 170 2.86 -6.23 -10.63
C ALA A 170 2.35 -7.10 -9.46
N SER A 171 2.99 -8.25 -9.25
CA SER A 171 2.56 -9.26 -8.29
C SER A 171 2.57 -8.74 -6.85
N ILE A 172 3.66 -8.10 -6.46
CA ILE A 172 3.88 -7.60 -5.10
C ILE A 172 4.06 -6.08 -5.09
N SER A 173 3.81 -5.47 -3.92
CA SER A 173 4.08 -4.04 -3.62
C SER A 173 3.50 -3.05 -4.63
N SER A 174 2.49 -3.41 -5.41
CA SER A 174 1.74 -2.48 -6.26
C SER A 174 0.41 -2.11 -5.60
N TYR A 175 0.26 -0.83 -5.29
CA TYR A 175 -0.93 -0.24 -4.69
C TYR A 175 -1.28 1.08 -5.38
N GLY A 176 -2.50 1.56 -5.18
CA GLY A 176 -2.93 2.84 -5.75
C GLY A 176 -2.93 2.90 -7.28
N GLY A 177 -3.08 1.76 -7.97
CA GLY A 177 -3.06 1.69 -9.43
C GLY A 177 -1.66 1.72 -10.06
N HIS A 178 -0.61 1.76 -9.26
CA HIS A 178 0.76 1.74 -9.77
C HIS A 178 1.12 0.37 -10.36
N ALA A 179 1.87 0.38 -11.47
CA ALA A 179 2.24 -0.80 -12.24
C ALA A 179 1.02 -1.66 -12.64
N VAL A 180 -0.09 -1.01 -12.97
CA VAL A 180 -1.27 -1.60 -13.58
C VAL A 180 -1.37 -1.13 -15.01
N LYS A 181 -1.53 -2.07 -15.95
CA LYS A 181 -1.77 -1.80 -17.37
C LYS A 181 -3.01 -2.57 -17.82
N PHE A 182 -3.88 -1.90 -18.52
CA PHE A 182 -4.90 -2.57 -19.35
C PHE A 182 -4.27 -2.88 -20.70
N TRP A 183 -4.50 -4.09 -21.19
CA TRP A 183 -4.09 -4.51 -22.51
C TRP A 183 -5.29 -5.12 -23.22
N ASP A 184 -5.55 -4.63 -24.45
CA ASP A 184 -6.63 -5.12 -25.32
C ASP A 184 -6.01 -5.72 -26.59
N ALA A 185 -6.28 -7.00 -26.82
CA ALA A 185 -5.77 -7.75 -27.98
C ALA A 185 -6.24 -7.18 -29.33
N LYS A 186 -7.29 -6.36 -29.37
CA LYS A 186 -7.80 -5.69 -30.59
C LYS A 186 -7.04 -4.42 -30.91
N GLU A 187 -6.48 -3.75 -29.90
CA GLU A 187 -5.85 -2.43 -30.04
C GLU A 187 -4.33 -2.51 -29.93
N GLU A 188 -3.80 -3.46 -29.18
CA GLU A 188 -2.38 -3.58 -28.89
C GLU A 188 -1.82 -4.93 -29.37
N ASN A 189 -0.57 -4.91 -29.87
CA ASN A 189 0.12 -6.13 -30.25
C ASN A 189 0.77 -6.85 -29.05
N PRO A 190 1.10 -8.16 -29.17
CA PRO A 190 1.73 -8.91 -28.09
C PRO A 190 3.09 -8.41 -27.66
N GLU A 191 3.86 -7.79 -28.57
CA GLU A 191 5.17 -7.22 -28.28
C GLU A 191 5.06 -6.10 -27.26
N GLN A 192 3.97 -5.33 -27.27
CA GLN A 192 3.68 -4.28 -26.30
C GLN A 192 3.40 -4.87 -24.91
N LEU A 193 2.68 -6.00 -24.83
CA LEU A 193 2.47 -6.72 -23.59
C LEU A 193 3.79 -7.26 -23.03
N LEU A 194 4.55 -7.97 -23.86
CA LEU A 194 5.85 -8.53 -23.47
C LEU A 194 6.85 -7.43 -23.06
N ALA A 195 6.89 -6.32 -23.80
CA ALA A 195 7.75 -5.19 -23.47
C ALA A 195 7.39 -4.57 -22.11
N TYR A 196 6.10 -4.58 -21.74
CA TYR A 196 5.64 -4.09 -20.46
C TYR A 196 6.06 -5.02 -19.31
N ILE A 197 5.77 -6.31 -19.40
CA ILE A 197 6.05 -7.29 -18.33
C ILE A 197 7.52 -7.68 -18.19
N ASN A 198 8.36 -7.34 -19.16
CA ASN A 198 9.82 -7.52 -19.10
C ASN A 198 10.55 -6.33 -18.46
N LYS A 199 9.82 -5.29 -18.07
CA LYS A 199 10.38 -4.16 -17.31
C LYS A 199 10.10 -4.39 -15.83
N PRO A 200 11.08 -4.13 -14.94
CA PRO A 200 10.79 -4.09 -13.50
C PRO A 200 9.76 -2.98 -13.24
N PRO A 201 8.80 -3.21 -12.35
CA PRO A 201 7.85 -2.19 -11.95
C PRO A 201 8.58 -0.95 -11.41
N TYR A 202 8.13 0.23 -11.78
CA TYR A 202 8.81 1.53 -11.56
C TYR A 202 9.17 1.83 -10.10
N PHE A 203 8.55 1.17 -9.12
CA PHE A 203 8.75 1.41 -7.69
C PHE A 203 9.91 0.62 -7.06
N TYR A 204 10.53 -0.26 -7.80
CA TYR A 204 11.63 -1.05 -7.27
C TYR A 204 12.98 -0.44 -7.64
N THR A 205 13.58 0.25 -6.67
CA THR A 205 15.00 0.61 -6.67
C THR A 205 15.89 -0.62 -6.38
N GLN A 206 15.28 -1.77 -6.12
CA GLN A 206 15.92 -3.07 -5.92
C GLN A 206 15.41 -4.04 -6.98
N PRO A 207 16.22 -4.98 -7.48
CA PRO A 207 15.82 -5.96 -8.49
C PRO A 207 14.92 -7.05 -7.86
N TYR A 208 13.78 -6.68 -7.31
CA TYR A 208 12.71 -7.63 -7.06
C TYR A 208 12.08 -7.95 -8.41
N GLY A 209 12.03 -9.21 -8.72
CA GLY A 209 11.73 -9.80 -9.99
C GLY A 209 10.68 -9.12 -10.86
N THR A 210 10.74 -9.40 -12.13
CA THR A 210 9.72 -9.09 -13.13
C THR A 210 8.53 -10.02 -12.93
N GLU A 211 7.79 -9.84 -11.83
CA GLU A 211 6.68 -10.70 -11.46
C GLU A 211 5.35 -9.99 -11.71
N TYR A 212 4.53 -10.62 -12.53
CA TYR A 212 3.25 -10.07 -12.94
C TYR A 212 2.14 -11.11 -12.86
N VAL A 213 0.96 -10.68 -12.44
CA VAL A 213 -0.29 -11.43 -12.58
C VAL A 213 -1.13 -10.76 -13.67
N ILE A 214 -1.68 -11.58 -14.55
CA ILE A 214 -2.58 -11.17 -15.63
C ILE A 214 -3.96 -11.67 -15.26
N GLU A 215 -4.91 -10.76 -15.15
CA GLU A 215 -6.26 -11.04 -14.67
C GLU A 215 -7.31 -10.58 -15.67
N LYS A 216 -8.49 -11.19 -15.63
CA LYS A 216 -9.65 -10.73 -16.36
C LYS A 216 -10.07 -9.34 -15.92
N VAL A 217 -10.55 -8.54 -16.87
CA VAL A 217 -11.13 -7.23 -16.57
C VAL A 217 -12.46 -7.40 -15.83
N VAL A 218 -12.55 -6.84 -14.64
CA VAL A 218 -13.82 -6.76 -13.92
C VAL A 218 -14.57 -5.53 -14.38
N LYS A 219 -15.68 -5.74 -15.08
CA LYS A 219 -16.56 -4.64 -15.52
C LYS A 219 -17.40 -4.14 -14.35
N GLN A 220 -17.39 -2.84 -14.14
CA GLN A 220 -18.21 -2.20 -13.12
C GLN A 220 -19.71 -2.39 -13.44
N HIS A 221 -20.51 -2.62 -12.41
CA HIS A 221 -21.95 -2.70 -12.57
C HIS A 221 -22.49 -1.39 -13.20
N PRO A 222 -23.43 -1.43 -14.19
CA PRO A 222 -23.89 -0.24 -14.89
C PRO A 222 -24.43 0.88 -13.99
N GLU A 223 -25.04 0.52 -12.86
CA GLU A 223 -25.49 1.53 -11.88
C GLU A 223 -24.35 2.29 -11.22
N MET A 224 -23.23 1.62 -10.98
CA MET A 224 -22.02 2.25 -10.41
C MET A 224 -21.26 3.07 -11.46
N ALA A 225 -21.30 2.66 -12.74
CA ALA A 225 -20.67 3.38 -13.83
C ALA A 225 -21.28 4.78 -14.09
N ARG A 226 -22.44 5.08 -13.52
CA ARG A 226 -23.06 6.42 -13.61
C ARG A 226 -22.37 7.48 -12.75
N PHE A 227 -21.51 7.07 -11.82
CA PHE A 227 -20.83 7.97 -10.88
C PHE A 227 -19.38 8.28 -11.29
N ASN A 228 -18.91 7.77 -12.43
CA ASN A 228 -17.58 8.01 -13.00
C ASN A 228 -17.63 9.03 -14.14
#